data_126364b0ad8eb53d91d37e84c6ce9eb0
#
_entry.id   126364b0ad8eb53d91d37e84c6ce9eb0
#
_cell.length_a   1.000
_cell.length_b   1.000
_cell.length_c   1.000
_cell.angle_alpha   90.00
_cell.angle_beta   90.00
_cell.angle_gamma   90.00
#
_symmetry.space_group_name_H-M   'P 1'
#
loop_
_entity.id
_entity.type
_entity.pdbx_description
1 polymer ?
#
loop_
_entity_poly.entity_id
_entity_poly.type
_entity_poly.pdbx_seq_one_letter_code
_entity_poly.pdbx_strand_id
1 'polypeptide(L)'
;MGMTMTQKILAAHAGEASVKAGQLIQAKLDIVMGNDITTAVALKEFQKTGAKEVFDKDKVVIVLDHFTPNKDIKAAEQCKACRTFAYDMEVKNFFDVGQMGIEHALLPEKGIVVPGQVIIGADSHTCTYGALGAFSTGIGSTDMAIGMATGEAWFKVPSAIKFVLTGKPAKWVSGKDIILHIIGMIGVDGALYRSMEFVGDGIQYLTMDDRFSMANMAIEAGAKNGIFPVDEKTMEYVKEHSAKEPVVYEADPDAEYDEVYTIDLSKLRPTVAFPHLPENTKTIDEAGEIAIDQVVIGSCTNGRLNDMKIAAEILRGKQVHPKVRTIVIPATQQIYLDCIRLGYVEDIVKAGAIFSTPTCGPCLGVHMGILAAGERCVSTTNRNFVGRMGHTESEVYLASPAVAAASAIAGYIADPEKIAGGME
;
A
#
# COMPACT_ATOMS: atom_id res chain seq x y z
N MET A 1 -5.64 32.75 -2.74
CA MET A 1 -5.16 31.59 -3.48
C MET A 1 -5.58 30.37 -2.64
N GLY A 2 -6.45 29.55 -3.19
CA GLY A 2 -6.98 28.39 -2.51
C GLY A 2 -5.92 27.31 -2.27
N MET A 3 -6.10 26.51 -1.25
CA MET A 3 -5.20 25.41 -0.89
C MET A 3 -5.80 24.04 -1.24
N THR A 4 -4.95 23.11 -1.68
CA THR A 4 -5.28 21.72 -1.83
C THR A 4 -5.47 21.03 -0.48
N MET A 5 -6.02 19.80 -0.43
CA MET A 5 -6.16 19.06 0.82
C MET A 5 -4.81 18.91 1.55
N THR A 6 -3.77 18.49 0.83
CA THR A 6 -2.41 18.34 1.36
C THR A 6 -1.85 19.65 1.93
N GLN A 7 -2.04 20.78 1.23
CA GLN A 7 -1.57 22.07 1.71
C GLN A 7 -2.28 22.50 3.01
N LYS A 8 -3.58 22.25 3.13
CA LYS A 8 -4.33 22.57 4.37
C LYS A 8 -3.86 21.77 5.56
N ILE A 9 -3.64 20.47 5.37
CA ILE A 9 -3.12 19.60 6.44
C ILE A 9 -1.74 20.08 6.88
N LEU A 10 -0.84 20.36 5.94
CA LEU A 10 0.52 20.83 6.25
C LEU A 10 0.53 22.23 6.89
N ALA A 11 -0.32 23.16 6.44
CA ALA A 11 -0.47 24.47 7.04
C ALA A 11 -0.87 24.39 8.51
N ALA A 12 -1.88 23.57 8.82
CA ALA A 12 -2.35 23.36 10.18
C ALA A 12 -1.26 22.81 11.11
N HIS A 13 -0.45 21.87 10.62
CA HIS A 13 0.62 21.24 11.41
C HIS A 13 1.89 22.13 11.50
N ALA A 14 2.05 23.08 10.58
CA ALA A 14 3.10 24.09 10.66
C ALA A 14 2.69 25.31 11.53
N GLY A 15 1.42 25.41 11.94
CA GLY A 15 0.90 26.58 12.63
C GLY A 15 0.76 27.81 11.74
N GLU A 16 0.67 27.59 10.41
CA GLU A 16 0.56 28.63 9.40
C GLU A 16 -0.91 28.80 8.95
N ALA A 17 -1.33 30.02 8.68
CA ALA A 17 -2.67 30.27 8.14
C ALA A 17 -2.84 29.75 6.71
N SER A 18 -1.76 29.72 5.94
CA SER A 18 -1.71 29.17 4.59
C SER A 18 -0.27 28.84 4.18
N VAL A 19 -0.12 27.87 3.29
CA VAL A 19 1.17 27.51 2.68
C VAL A 19 1.06 27.45 1.16
N LYS A 20 2.20 27.55 0.47
CA LYS A 20 2.27 27.49 -0.99
C LYS A 20 3.18 26.35 -1.44
N ALA A 21 2.90 25.80 -2.61
CA ALA A 21 3.79 24.85 -3.26
C ALA A 21 5.23 25.38 -3.31
N GLY A 22 6.21 24.54 -2.95
CA GLY A 22 7.62 24.92 -2.88
C GLY A 22 8.07 25.59 -1.59
N GLN A 23 7.16 26.02 -0.70
CA GLN A 23 7.51 26.60 0.60
C GLN A 23 8.15 25.53 1.49
N LEU A 24 9.22 25.90 2.20
CA LEU A 24 9.81 25.07 3.26
C LEU A 24 9.11 25.38 4.57
N ILE A 25 8.62 24.35 5.23
CA ILE A 25 7.92 24.42 6.51
C ILE A 25 8.48 23.38 7.49
N GLN A 26 8.35 23.66 8.76
CA GLN A 26 8.52 22.67 9.82
C GLN A 26 7.13 22.31 10.33
N ALA A 27 6.77 21.02 10.29
CA ALA A 27 5.44 20.58 10.71
C ALA A 27 5.53 19.55 11.85
N LYS A 28 4.56 19.62 12.75
CA LYS A 28 4.39 18.63 13.83
C LYS A 28 3.91 17.32 13.25
N LEU A 29 4.35 16.22 13.86
CA LEU A 29 4.03 14.87 13.46
C LEU A 29 3.00 14.25 14.40
N ASP A 30 2.01 13.58 13.82
CA ASP A 30 1.05 12.79 14.58
C ASP A 30 1.50 11.34 14.74
N ILE A 31 2.21 10.80 13.74
CA ILE A 31 2.74 9.44 13.76
C ILE A 31 4.10 9.41 13.10
N VAL A 32 5.04 8.70 13.75
CA VAL A 32 6.33 8.31 13.18
C VAL A 32 6.40 6.79 13.21
N MET A 33 6.50 6.16 12.03
CA MET A 33 6.46 4.71 11.94
C MET A 33 7.70 4.09 11.29
N GLY A 34 7.99 2.86 11.67
CA GLY A 34 9.02 2.05 11.03
C GLY A 34 8.78 0.56 11.21
N ASN A 35 9.39 -0.22 10.32
CA ASN A 35 9.35 -1.67 10.31
C ASN A 35 10.67 -2.28 10.79
N ASP A 36 10.78 -3.61 10.79
CA ASP A 36 11.98 -4.34 11.22
C ASP A 36 13.24 -4.09 10.36
N ILE A 37 13.08 -3.62 9.12
CA ILE A 37 14.21 -3.23 8.27
C ILE A 37 14.67 -1.81 8.62
N THR A 38 13.75 -0.87 8.57
CA THR A 38 14.03 0.56 8.59
C THR A 38 14.28 1.09 10.00
N THR A 39 13.56 0.56 11.00
CA THR A 39 13.81 0.89 12.40
C THR A 39 15.22 0.48 12.82
N ALA A 40 15.66 -0.74 12.49
CA ALA A 40 17.01 -1.20 12.84
C ALA A 40 18.13 -0.27 12.31
N VAL A 41 17.91 0.38 11.17
CA VAL A 41 18.80 1.41 10.64
C VAL A 41 18.65 2.74 11.42
N ALA A 42 17.43 3.16 11.68
CA ALA A 42 17.11 4.41 12.36
C ALA A 42 17.61 4.45 13.81
N LEU A 43 17.71 3.30 14.51
CA LEU A 43 18.18 3.24 15.90
C LEU A 43 19.59 3.83 16.08
N LYS A 44 20.47 3.60 15.11
CA LYS A 44 21.85 4.16 15.16
C LYS A 44 21.82 5.69 15.05
N GLU A 45 20.96 6.22 14.24
CA GLU A 45 20.80 7.66 14.05
C GLU A 45 20.07 8.29 15.25
N PHE A 46 19.08 7.60 15.81
CA PHE A 46 18.40 8.04 17.02
C PHE A 46 19.39 8.19 18.20
N GLN A 47 20.29 7.23 18.40
CA GLN A 47 21.32 7.31 19.44
C GLN A 47 22.22 8.54 19.27
N LYS A 48 22.55 8.95 18.03
CA LYS A 48 23.37 10.14 17.76
C LYS A 48 22.68 11.45 18.13
N THR A 49 21.34 11.48 18.15
CA THR A 49 20.61 12.69 18.58
C THR A 49 20.82 13.02 20.04
N GLY A 50 21.23 12.04 20.86
CA GLY A 50 21.35 12.16 22.29
C GLY A 50 20.03 12.12 23.05
N ALA A 51 18.90 11.95 22.35
CA ALA A 51 17.58 11.78 22.96
C ALA A 51 17.56 10.54 23.87
N LYS A 52 16.94 10.68 25.04
CA LYS A 52 16.81 9.58 26.02
C LYS A 52 15.46 8.88 25.93
N GLU A 53 14.49 9.53 25.33
CA GLU A 53 13.13 9.05 25.12
C GLU A 53 12.67 9.46 23.73
N VAL A 54 11.65 8.78 23.21
CA VAL A 54 10.94 9.24 22.01
C VAL A 54 10.04 10.42 22.37
N PHE A 55 9.73 11.28 21.39
CA PHE A 55 8.96 12.51 21.64
C PHE A 55 7.56 12.22 22.24
N ASP A 56 6.97 11.10 21.85
CA ASP A 56 5.67 10.66 22.34
C ASP A 56 5.54 9.13 22.15
N LYS A 57 5.32 8.41 23.24
CA LYS A 57 5.23 6.93 23.25
C LYS A 57 3.98 6.38 22.53
N ASP A 58 2.94 7.20 22.41
CA ASP A 58 1.70 6.84 21.71
C ASP A 58 1.74 7.17 20.21
N LYS A 59 2.69 8.01 19.77
CA LYS A 59 2.83 8.48 18.38
C LYS A 59 3.96 7.80 17.61
N VAL A 60 4.82 7.05 18.28
CA VAL A 60 5.81 6.20 17.60
C VAL A 60 5.22 4.81 17.42
N VAL A 61 5.33 4.28 16.20
CA VAL A 61 4.79 2.98 15.80
C VAL A 61 5.92 2.12 15.24
N ILE A 62 6.05 0.89 15.74
CA ILE A 62 7.02 -0.08 15.23
C ILE A 62 6.29 -1.39 14.92
N VAL A 63 6.43 -1.84 13.67
CA VAL A 63 5.80 -3.07 13.18
C VAL A 63 6.87 -4.03 12.66
N LEU A 64 6.88 -5.26 13.15
CA LEU A 64 7.76 -6.31 12.64
C LEU A 64 7.00 -7.15 11.61
N ASP A 65 7.12 -6.84 10.32
CA ASP A 65 6.31 -7.42 9.26
C ASP A 65 7.09 -7.91 8.03
N HIS A 66 8.36 -7.51 7.85
CA HIS A 66 9.15 -7.90 6.69
C HIS A 66 9.93 -9.22 6.91
N PHE A 67 10.47 -9.42 8.11
CA PHE A 67 11.30 -10.58 8.45
C PHE A 67 10.64 -11.55 9.43
N THR A 68 9.38 -11.36 9.71
CA THR A 68 8.63 -12.19 10.66
C THR A 68 7.65 -13.14 9.96
N PRO A 69 7.59 -14.42 10.38
CA PRO A 69 8.55 -15.11 11.26
C PRO A 69 9.97 -15.05 10.70
N ASN A 70 11.00 -14.96 11.57
CA ASN A 70 12.35 -14.67 11.13
C ASN A 70 12.89 -15.73 10.13
N LYS A 71 13.37 -15.28 9.00
CA LYS A 71 13.87 -16.12 7.90
C LYS A 71 15.30 -16.62 8.11
N ASP A 72 16.13 -15.89 8.87
CA ASP A 72 17.53 -16.20 9.16
C ASP A 72 17.99 -15.50 10.44
N ILE A 73 19.23 -15.79 10.87
CA ILE A 73 19.83 -15.23 12.09
C ILE A 73 19.94 -13.70 12.02
N LYS A 74 20.30 -13.14 10.85
CA LYS A 74 20.44 -11.69 10.67
C LYS A 74 19.09 -10.98 10.84
N ALA A 75 18.03 -11.52 10.27
CA ALA A 75 16.67 -11.03 10.45
C ALA A 75 16.24 -11.09 11.93
N ALA A 76 16.55 -12.20 12.62
CA ALA A 76 16.27 -12.36 14.05
C ALA A 76 16.97 -11.30 14.92
N GLU A 77 18.25 -10.99 14.63
CA GLU A 77 19.00 -9.95 15.34
C GLU A 77 18.42 -8.55 15.08
N GLN A 78 17.99 -8.25 13.86
CA GLN A 78 17.33 -6.97 13.54
C GLN A 78 15.99 -6.83 14.29
N CYS A 79 15.14 -7.85 14.25
CA CYS A 79 13.88 -7.86 15.00
C CYS A 79 14.10 -7.74 16.51
N LYS A 80 15.16 -8.40 17.05
CA LYS A 80 15.53 -8.28 18.46
C LYS A 80 15.91 -6.85 18.82
N ALA A 81 16.70 -6.17 17.97
CA ALA A 81 17.09 -4.78 18.20
C ALA A 81 15.86 -3.84 18.23
N CYS A 82 14.93 -4.01 17.29
CA CYS A 82 13.68 -3.24 17.26
C CYS A 82 12.83 -3.51 18.50
N ARG A 83 12.70 -4.78 18.92
CA ARG A 83 11.95 -5.21 20.11
C ARG A 83 12.55 -4.60 21.38
N THR A 84 13.88 -4.67 21.54
CA THR A 84 14.59 -4.08 22.68
C THR A 84 14.33 -2.58 22.75
N PHE A 85 14.49 -1.86 21.63
CA PHE A 85 14.19 -0.44 21.57
C PHE A 85 12.76 -0.11 21.94
N ALA A 86 11.79 -0.84 21.39
CA ALA A 86 10.38 -0.61 21.67
C ALA A 86 10.06 -0.76 23.18
N TYR A 87 10.65 -1.74 23.84
CA TYR A 87 10.47 -1.93 25.28
C TYR A 87 11.21 -0.88 26.11
N ASP A 88 12.48 -0.56 25.77
CA ASP A 88 13.27 0.43 26.49
C ASP A 88 12.68 1.83 26.40
N MET A 89 12.06 2.18 25.26
CA MET A 89 11.38 3.45 25.03
C MET A 89 9.90 3.42 25.42
N GLU A 90 9.40 2.28 25.88
CA GLU A 90 7.98 2.08 26.24
C GLU A 90 7.00 2.45 25.13
N VAL A 91 7.37 2.15 23.86
CA VAL A 91 6.53 2.42 22.70
C VAL A 91 5.22 1.65 22.82
N LYS A 92 4.07 2.36 22.78
CA LYS A 92 2.75 1.76 22.97
C LYS A 92 2.27 1.01 21.75
N ASN A 93 2.58 1.52 20.58
CA ASN A 93 2.17 0.94 19.31
C ASN A 93 3.31 0.08 18.73
N PHE A 94 3.58 -1.03 19.42
CA PHE A 94 4.56 -2.03 19.00
C PHE A 94 3.86 -3.35 18.65
N PHE A 95 4.11 -3.84 17.41
CA PHE A 95 3.47 -5.03 16.88
C PHE A 95 4.50 -6.06 16.44
N ASP A 96 4.48 -7.22 17.05
CA ASP A 96 5.36 -8.38 16.80
C ASP A 96 4.53 -9.62 16.46
N VAL A 97 5.15 -10.78 16.32
CA VAL A 97 4.50 -12.08 16.09
C VAL A 97 3.38 -12.30 17.11
N GLY A 98 2.21 -12.65 16.62
CA GLY A 98 0.98 -12.78 17.43
C GLY A 98 0.04 -11.58 17.36
N GLN A 99 0.54 -10.42 16.93
CA GLN A 99 -0.25 -9.19 16.68
C GLN A 99 0.17 -8.53 15.37
N MET A 100 0.88 -9.27 14.52
CA MET A 100 1.50 -8.74 13.31
C MET A 100 0.49 -8.54 12.18
N GLY A 101 0.88 -7.68 11.29
CA GLY A 101 0.27 -7.45 10.00
C GLY A 101 1.20 -6.55 9.22
N ILE A 102 1.02 -6.50 7.91
CA ILE A 102 1.76 -5.56 7.06
C ILE A 102 1.40 -4.14 7.49
N GLU A 103 2.38 -3.34 7.88
CA GLU A 103 2.22 -2.05 8.55
C GLU A 103 1.17 -1.15 7.90
N HIS A 104 1.13 -1.05 6.56
CA HIS A 104 0.19 -0.19 5.85
C HIS A 104 -1.25 -0.71 5.78
N ALA A 105 -1.50 -1.95 6.20
CA ALA A 105 -2.84 -2.48 6.43
C ALA A 105 -3.18 -2.50 7.92
N LEU A 106 -2.18 -2.79 8.76
CA LEU A 106 -2.36 -2.93 10.21
C LEU A 106 -2.72 -1.60 10.88
N LEU A 107 -2.05 -0.49 10.56
CA LEU A 107 -2.28 0.78 11.22
C LEU A 107 -3.72 1.31 11.03
N PRO A 108 -4.30 1.30 9.81
CA PRO A 108 -5.72 1.61 9.62
C PRO A 108 -6.65 0.66 10.38
N GLU A 109 -6.40 -0.66 10.32
CA GLU A 109 -7.21 -1.67 11.02
C GLU A 109 -7.20 -1.48 12.54
N LYS A 110 -6.09 -1.03 13.11
CA LYS A 110 -5.96 -0.72 14.55
C LYS A 110 -6.48 0.66 14.94
N GLY A 111 -7.02 1.43 14.00
CA GLY A 111 -7.51 2.78 14.25
C GLY A 111 -6.43 3.76 14.71
N ILE A 112 -5.17 3.48 14.39
CA ILE A 112 -4.03 4.34 14.73
C ILE A 112 -4.07 5.59 13.87
N VAL A 113 -4.43 5.44 12.60
CA VAL A 113 -4.51 6.50 11.60
C VAL A 113 -5.94 7.01 11.47
N VAL A 114 -6.08 8.34 11.44
CA VAL A 114 -7.36 9.02 11.19
C VAL A 114 -7.17 10.20 10.22
N PRO A 115 -8.24 10.71 9.59
CA PRO A 115 -8.18 11.87 8.71
C PRO A 115 -7.49 13.08 9.33
N GLY A 116 -6.76 13.83 8.49
CA GLY A 116 -6.14 15.10 8.85
C GLY A 116 -4.79 15.00 9.53
N GLN A 117 -4.28 13.81 9.81
CA GLN A 117 -2.97 13.61 10.42
C GLN A 117 -1.80 13.84 9.45
N VAL A 118 -0.63 14.20 10.00
CA VAL A 118 0.68 14.19 9.33
C VAL A 118 1.47 12.99 9.81
N ILE A 119 1.79 12.08 8.89
CA ILE A 119 2.41 10.78 9.17
C ILE A 119 3.67 10.63 8.35
N ILE A 120 4.77 10.26 9.01
CA ILE A 120 6.00 9.86 8.32
C ILE A 120 6.36 8.42 8.65
N GLY A 121 6.95 7.75 7.69
CA GLY A 121 7.48 6.41 7.89
C GLY A 121 8.75 6.19 7.06
N ALA A 122 9.65 5.36 7.54
CA ALA A 122 10.84 5.02 6.76
C ALA A 122 10.56 3.90 5.74
N ASP A 123 9.33 3.80 5.29
CA ASP A 123 8.89 2.96 4.18
C ASP A 123 8.27 3.81 3.08
N SER A 124 8.55 3.48 1.81
CA SER A 124 8.07 4.25 0.65
C SER A 124 6.54 4.30 0.58
N HIS A 125 5.85 3.20 0.98
CA HIS A 125 4.41 3.07 0.88
C HIS A 125 3.64 3.68 2.07
N THR A 126 4.31 4.44 2.93
CA THR A 126 3.66 5.25 3.99
C THR A 126 2.57 6.17 3.42
N CYS A 127 2.63 6.53 2.13
CA CYS A 127 1.60 7.29 1.42
C CYS A 127 0.21 6.63 1.42
N THR A 128 0.08 5.35 1.77
CA THR A 128 -1.17 4.58 1.85
C THR A 128 -2.27 5.27 2.65
N TYR A 129 -1.93 5.98 3.70
CA TYR A 129 -2.91 6.56 4.63
C TYR A 129 -3.64 7.79 4.07
N GLY A 130 -3.21 8.30 2.92
CA GLY A 130 -3.97 9.29 2.17
C GLY A 130 -5.35 8.79 1.70
N ALA A 131 -5.56 7.48 1.67
CA ALA A 131 -6.89 6.88 1.48
C ALA A 131 -7.90 7.28 2.56
N LEU A 132 -7.42 7.62 3.76
CA LEU A 132 -8.22 8.15 4.87
C LEU A 132 -8.21 9.69 4.95
N GLY A 133 -7.62 10.39 3.99
CA GLY A 133 -7.51 11.85 4.03
C GLY A 133 -6.43 12.36 4.99
N ALA A 134 -5.37 11.59 5.23
CA ALA A 134 -4.17 12.01 5.95
C ALA A 134 -3.06 12.44 4.97
N PHE A 135 -2.21 13.40 5.34
CA PHE A 135 -0.94 13.57 4.66
C PHE A 135 0.07 12.57 5.21
N SER A 136 0.42 11.60 4.42
CA SER A 136 1.36 10.55 4.81
C SER A 136 2.40 10.34 3.72
N THR A 137 3.67 10.19 4.13
CA THR A 137 4.76 10.11 3.16
C THR A 137 5.95 9.30 3.68
N GLY A 138 6.61 8.60 2.75
CA GLY A 138 7.89 7.93 3.01
C GLY A 138 9.03 8.92 3.14
N ILE A 139 9.95 8.63 4.08
CA ILE A 139 11.17 9.40 4.35
C ILE A 139 12.36 8.46 4.57
N GLY A 140 13.56 9.03 4.69
CA GLY A 140 14.75 8.28 5.07
C GLY A 140 14.78 7.86 6.54
N SER A 141 15.51 6.78 6.85
CA SER A 141 15.66 6.29 8.24
C SER A 141 16.30 7.32 9.17
N THR A 142 17.15 8.22 8.65
CA THR A 142 17.73 9.33 9.41
C THR A 142 16.66 10.35 9.82
N ASP A 143 15.80 10.75 8.88
CA ASP A 143 14.72 11.68 9.17
C ASP A 143 13.68 11.07 10.10
N MET A 144 13.40 9.75 9.95
CA MET A 144 12.57 9.02 10.91
C MET A 144 13.15 9.09 12.32
N ALA A 145 14.46 8.88 12.47
CA ALA A 145 15.14 8.95 13.77
C ALA A 145 14.99 10.33 14.42
N ILE A 146 15.17 11.40 13.62
CA ILE A 146 14.96 12.79 14.07
C ILE A 146 13.48 12.99 14.46
N GLY A 147 12.55 12.54 13.62
CA GLY A 147 11.10 12.61 13.91
C GLY A 147 10.72 11.89 15.21
N MET A 148 11.30 10.70 15.48
CA MET A 148 11.10 9.99 16.75
C MET A 148 11.63 10.77 17.96
N ALA A 149 12.72 11.54 17.78
CA ALA A 149 13.31 12.32 18.85
C ALA A 149 12.60 13.66 19.11
N THR A 150 12.07 14.31 18.05
CA THR A 150 11.58 15.71 18.12
C THR A 150 10.08 15.87 17.94
N GLY A 151 9.42 14.92 17.28
CA GLY A 151 8.00 15.04 16.90
C GLY A 151 7.75 16.02 15.75
N GLU A 152 8.78 16.41 15.01
CA GLU A 152 8.71 17.40 13.93
C GLU A 152 9.52 16.95 12.73
N ALA A 153 9.14 17.42 11.53
CA ALA A 153 9.90 17.21 10.32
C ALA A 153 9.81 18.43 9.38
N TRP A 154 10.83 18.59 8.55
CA TRP A 154 10.86 19.58 7.49
C TRP A 154 10.22 19.05 6.22
N PHE A 155 9.36 19.86 5.60
CA PHE A 155 8.76 19.56 4.32
C PHE A 155 8.92 20.73 3.35
N LYS A 156 9.24 20.42 2.11
CA LYS A 156 8.92 21.30 1.01
C LYS A 156 7.46 21.00 0.64
N VAL A 157 6.57 21.97 0.73
CA VAL A 157 5.15 21.77 0.41
C VAL A 157 5.01 21.29 -1.04
N PRO A 158 4.41 20.12 -1.32
CA PRO A 158 4.25 19.65 -2.68
C PRO A 158 3.21 20.48 -3.45
N SER A 159 3.38 20.62 -4.75
CA SER A 159 2.28 20.94 -5.65
C SER A 159 1.38 19.73 -5.84
N ALA A 160 0.28 19.84 -6.59
CA ALA A 160 -0.67 18.76 -6.73
C ALA A 160 -1.10 18.51 -8.17
N ILE A 161 -1.43 17.24 -8.46
CA ILE A 161 -2.13 16.80 -9.66
C ILE A 161 -3.50 16.30 -9.22
N LYS A 162 -4.55 16.68 -9.97
CA LYS A 162 -5.92 16.29 -9.72
C LYS A 162 -6.37 15.20 -10.70
N PHE A 163 -6.86 14.09 -10.17
CA PHE A 163 -7.46 13.02 -10.94
C PHE A 163 -8.96 12.98 -10.67
N VAL A 164 -9.76 13.36 -11.66
CA VAL A 164 -11.22 13.34 -11.60
C VAL A 164 -11.70 12.00 -12.14
N LEU A 165 -12.12 11.13 -11.24
CA LEU A 165 -12.64 9.79 -11.55
C LEU A 165 -14.14 9.88 -11.78
N THR A 166 -14.61 9.38 -12.93
CA THR A 166 -16.03 9.41 -13.31
C THR A 166 -16.53 8.03 -13.69
N GLY A 167 -17.84 7.82 -13.61
CA GLY A 167 -18.46 6.56 -13.99
C GLY A 167 -18.18 5.41 -13.05
N LYS A 168 -18.79 4.25 -13.33
CA LYS A 168 -18.67 3.03 -12.52
C LYS A 168 -17.71 2.04 -13.16
N PRO A 169 -16.72 1.50 -12.44
CA PRO A 169 -15.81 0.49 -12.98
C PRO A 169 -16.54 -0.81 -13.34
N ALA A 170 -16.02 -1.54 -14.32
CA ALA A 170 -16.50 -2.87 -14.68
C ALA A 170 -16.23 -3.88 -13.55
N LYS A 171 -16.89 -5.04 -13.60
CA LYS A 171 -16.88 -6.06 -12.52
C LYS A 171 -15.49 -6.44 -12.01
N TRP A 172 -14.49 -6.57 -12.87
CA TRP A 172 -13.14 -7.03 -12.51
C TRP A 172 -12.10 -5.92 -12.51
N VAL A 173 -12.53 -4.65 -12.58
CA VAL A 173 -11.66 -3.48 -12.47
C VAL A 173 -11.68 -2.98 -11.03
N SER A 174 -10.52 -2.98 -10.39
CA SER A 174 -10.30 -2.57 -9.00
C SER A 174 -9.43 -1.32 -8.89
N GLY A 175 -9.22 -0.82 -7.70
CA GLY A 175 -8.28 0.27 -7.42
C GLY A 175 -6.87 -0.01 -7.95
N LYS A 176 -6.44 -1.29 -7.98
CA LYS A 176 -5.17 -1.70 -8.56
C LYS A 176 -5.10 -1.42 -10.07
N ASP A 177 -6.15 -1.76 -10.79
CA ASP A 177 -6.21 -1.52 -12.24
C ASP A 177 -6.23 -0.03 -12.55
N ILE A 178 -6.96 0.76 -11.75
CA ILE A 178 -7.06 2.21 -11.89
C ILE A 178 -5.69 2.88 -11.67
N ILE A 179 -4.98 2.53 -10.60
CA ILE A 179 -3.67 3.15 -10.33
C ILE A 179 -2.60 2.70 -11.32
N LEU A 180 -2.62 1.44 -11.79
CA LEU A 180 -1.74 0.98 -12.85
C LEU A 180 -2.00 1.72 -14.15
N HIS A 181 -3.28 1.94 -14.52
CA HIS A 181 -3.64 2.77 -15.67
C HIS A 181 -3.08 4.19 -15.54
N ILE A 182 -3.23 4.82 -14.37
CA ILE A 182 -2.71 6.17 -14.10
C ILE A 182 -1.18 6.19 -14.25
N ILE A 183 -0.46 5.24 -13.63
CA ILE A 183 1.00 5.16 -13.73
C ILE A 183 1.44 4.94 -15.18
N GLY A 184 0.74 4.10 -15.94
CA GLY A 184 0.99 3.91 -17.36
C GLY A 184 0.78 5.18 -18.21
N MET A 185 -0.16 6.04 -17.77
CA MET A 185 -0.48 7.29 -18.45
C MET A 185 0.54 8.40 -18.18
N ILE A 186 1.02 8.54 -16.94
CA ILE A 186 1.89 9.66 -16.55
C ILE A 186 3.36 9.29 -16.36
N GLY A 187 3.69 8.00 -16.31
CA GLY A 187 5.04 7.49 -16.04
C GLY A 187 5.40 7.38 -14.57
N VAL A 188 6.53 6.73 -14.28
CA VAL A 188 7.05 6.52 -12.91
C VAL A 188 7.56 7.80 -12.23
N ASP A 189 7.73 8.87 -12.95
CA ASP A 189 8.17 10.19 -12.49
C ASP A 189 7.14 11.31 -12.75
N GLY A 190 5.99 10.97 -13.33
CA GLY A 190 4.95 11.93 -13.73
C GLY A 190 4.37 12.74 -12.56
N ALA A 191 4.39 12.21 -11.35
CA ALA A 191 3.99 12.92 -10.14
C ALA A 191 5.17 13.20 -9.18
N LEU A 192 6.39 13.27 -9.70
CA LEU A 192 7.60 13.43 -8.88
C LEU A 192 7.49 14.60 -7.90
N TYR A 193 7.55 14.30 -6.60
CA TYR A 193 7.43 15.23 -5.49
C TYR A 193 6.09 15.99 -5.43
N ARG A 194 5.03 15.51 -6.06
CA ARG A 194 3.68 16.11 -6.06
C ARG A 194 2.73 15.32 -5.16
N SER A 195 1.59 15.92 -4.82
CA SER A 195 0.43 15.23 -4.23
C SER A 195 -0.51 14.80 -5.34
N MET A 196 -1.00 13.56 -5.32
CA MET A 196 -2.04 13.08 -6.23
C MET A 196 -3.39 13.14 -5.51
N GLU A 197 -4.29 14.02 -5.92
CA GLU A 197 -5.64 14.12 -5.36
C GLU A 197 -6.65 13.37 -6.25
N PHE A 198 -7.30 12.34 -5.69
CA PHE A 198 -8.31 11.54 -6.38
C PHE A 198 -9.70 12.02 -5.98
N VAL A 199 -10.46 12.56 -6.91
CA VAL A 199 -11.78 13.15 -6.69
C VAL A 199 -12.78 12.69 -7.77
N GLY A 200 -14.01 13.18 -7.73
CA GLY A 200 -15.05 12.91 -8.73
C GLY A 200 -16.09 11.91 -8.25
N ASP A 201 -17.17 11.77 -9.01
CA ASP A 201 -18.30 10.91 -8.65
C ASP A 201 -18.00 9.41 -8.75
N GLY A 202 -16.95 9.03 -9.48
CA GLY A 202 -16.47 7.64 -9.58
C GLY A 202 -15.98 7.08 -8.25
N ILE A 203 -15.48 7.92 -7.31
CA ILE A 203 -14.93 7.44 -6.03
C ILE A 203 -15.99 6.75 -5.15
N GLN A 204 -17.27 7.06 -5.32
CA GLN A 204 -18.35 6.40 -4.59
C GLN A 204 -18.46 4.89 -4.86
N TYR A 205 -17.96 4.42 -6.00
CA TYR A 205 -17.96 3.01 -6.38
C TYR A 205 -16.74 2.25 -5.87
N LEU A 206 -15.70 2.97 -5.42
CA LEU A 206 -14.50 2.37 -4.86
C LEU A 206 -14.72 1.94 -3.41
N THR A 207 -14.27 0.75 -3.06
CA THR A 207 -14.16 0.31 -1.67
C THR A 207 -13.03 1.06 -0.97
N MET A 208 -12.96 0.98 0.37
CA MET A 208 -11.79 1.50 1.08
C MET A 208 -10.51 0.75 0.68
N ASP A 209 -10.61 -0.56 0.41
CA ASP A 209 -9.48 -1.38 -0.05
C ASP A 209 -8.93 -0.89 -1.40
N ASP A 210 -9.81 -0.48 -2.33
CA ASP A 210 -9.41 0.15 -3.60
C ASP A 210 -8.67 1.48 -3.37
N ARG A 211 -9.21 2.34 -2.48
CA ARG A 211 -8.59 3.63 -2.15
C ARG A 211 -7.22 3.45 -1.49
N PHE A 212 -7.08 2.48 -0.58
CA PHE A 212 -5.80 2.13 0.01
C PHE A 212 -4.79 1.65 -1.04
N SER A 213 -5.21 0.81 -1.98
CA SER A 213 -4.36 0.33 -3.07
C SER A 213 -3.88 1.47 -3.97
N MET A 214 -4.77 2.41 -4.32
CA MET A 214 -4.43 3.58 -5.14
C MET A 214 -3.49 4.54 -4.41
N ALA A 215 -3.79 4.91 -3.17
CA ALA A 215 -2.94 5.78 -2.36
C ALA A 215 -1.56 5.15 -2.11
N ASN A 216 -1.51 3.82 -1.86
CA ASN A 216 -0.28 3.06 -1.68
C ASN A 216 0.66 3.19 -2.89
N MET A 217 0.12 3.07 -4.09
CA MET A 217 0.92 3.08 -5.31
C MET A 217 1.15 4.48 -5.90
N ALA A 218 0.72 5.55 -5.25
CA ALA A 218 1.05 6.91 -5.68
C ALA A 218 2.56 7.16 -5.75
N ILE A 219 3.33 6.55 -4.84
CA ILE A 219 4.81 6.64 -4.86
C ILE A 219 5.42 6.02 -6.12
N GLU A 220 4.74 5.08 -6.78
CA GLU A 220 5.23 4.46 -8.02
C GLU A 220 5.15 5.41 -9.23
N ALA A 221 4.44 6.53 -9.09
CA ALA A 221 4.50 7.68 -10.00
C ALA A 221 5.42 8.80 -9.48
N GLY A 222 6.19 8.57 -8.41
CA GLY A 222 7.08 9.55 -7.78
C GLY A 222 6.40 10.50 -6.80
N ALA A 223 5.12 10.34 -6.50
CA ALA A 223 4.36 11.23 -5.63
C ALA A 223 4.81 11.18 -4.17
N LYS A 224 4.64 12.30 -3.45
CA LYS A 224 4.81 12.36 -2.00
C LYS A 224 3.65 11.66 -1.27
N ASN A 225 2.44 11.78 -1.80
CA ASN A 225 1.25 11.09 -1.30
C ASN A 225 0.18 10.99 -2.39
N GLY A 226 -0.74 10.03 -2.20
CA GLY A 226 -2.02 9.98 -2.89
C GLY A 226 -3.12 10.19 -1.86
N ILE A 227 -4.05 11.13 -2.09
CA ILE A 227 -5.04 11.52 -1.09
C ILE A 227 -6.46 11.51 -1.66
N PHE A 228 -7.40 11.03 -0.86
CA PHE A 228 -8.83 11.04 -1.13
C PHE A 228 -9.57 12.00 -0.21
N PRO A 229 -10.66 12.63 -0.66
CA PRO A 229 -11.55 13.38 0.23
C PRO A 229 -12.19 12.43 1.24
N VAL A 230 -12.47 12.95 2.42
CA VAL A 230 -13.14 12.20 3.49
C VAL A 230 -14.64 12.25 3.24
N ASP A 231 -15.18 11.17 2.72
CA ASP A 231 -16.61 10.97 2.50
C ASP A 231 -17.25 10.10 3.59
N GLU A 232 -18.53 9.80 3.42
CA GLU A 232 -19.31 8.96 4.35
C GLU A 232 -18.66 7.57 4.53
N LYS A 233 -18.18 6.95 3.44
CA LYS A 233 -17.52 5.64 3.46
C LYS A 233 -16.22 5.68 4.27
N THR A 234 -15.43 6.74 4.14
CA THR A 234 -14.21 6.94 4.95
C THR A 234 -14.58 7.12 6.41
N MET A 235 -15.62 7.90 6.72
CA MET A 235 -16.07 8.13 8.10
C MET A 235 -16.65 6.87 8.75
N GLU A 236 -17.36 6.02 8.00
CA GLU A 236 -17.80 4.71 8.49
C GLU A 236 -16.61 3.84 8.86
N TYR A 237 -15.63 3.71 7.96
CA TYR A 237 -14.40 2.96 8.23
C TYR A 237 -13.67 3.46 9.48
N VAL A 238 -13.52 4.79 9.63
CA VAL A 238 -12.86 5.38 10.79
C VAL A 238 -13.62 5.08 12.08
N LYS A 239 -14.95 5.20 12.09
CA LYS A 239 -15.79 4.91 13.27
C LYS A 239 -15.74 3.45 13.71
N GLU A 240 -15.59 2.54 12.77
CA GLU A 240 -15.47 1.10 13.05
C GLU A 240 -14.11 0.76 13.71
N HIS A 241 -13.06 1.50 13.40
CA HIS A 241 -11.70 1.14 13.80
C HIS A 241 -11.08 2.07 14.85
N SER A 242 -11.53 3.32 14.98
CA SER A 242 -10.89 4.33 15.83
C SER A 242 -11.88 5.07 16.72
N ALA A 243 -11.45 5.35 17.96
CA ALA A 243 -12.13 6.28 18.86
C ALA A 243 -11.56 7.72 18.77
N LYS A 244 -10.55 7.96 17.94
CA LYS A 244 -9.96 9.29 17.77
C LYS A 244 -10.88 10.17 16.94
N GLU A 245 -10.96 11.45 17.28
CA GLU A 245 -11.69 12.44 16.48
C GLU A 245 -10.91 12.80 15.22
N PRO A 246 -11.49 12.62 14.01
CA PRO A 246 -10.85 13.01 12.77
C PRO A 246 -10.96 14.52 12.52
N VAL A 247 -9.96 15.09 11.85
CA VAL A 247 -10.03 16.46 11.31
C VAL A 247 -10.13 16.37 9.80
N VAL A 248 -11.23 16.87 9.23
CA VAL A 248 -11.48 16.79 7.80
C VAL A 248 -11.02 18.05 7.11
N TYR A 249 -10.17 17.89 6.09
CA TYR A 249 -9.72 18.97 5.23
C TYR A 249 -10.21 18.74 3.80
N GLU A 250 -10.86 19.75 3.23
CA GLU A 250 -11.29 19.76 1.83
C GLU A 250 -10.47 20.78 1.05
N ALA A 251 -10.18 20.49 -0.22
CA ALA A 251 -9.55 21.48 -1.09
C ALA A 251 -10.46 22.71 -1.28
N ASP A 252 -9.87 23.87 -1.36
CA ASP A 252 -10.63 25.10 -1.71
C ASP A 252 -11.15 24.99 -3.15
N PRO A 253 -12.30 25.63 -3.47
CA PRO A 253 -12.82 25.61 -4.84
C PRO A 253 -11.86 26.23 -5.87
N ASP A 254 -11.02 27.17 -5.44
CA ASP A 254 -10.00 27.86 -6.22
C ASP A 254 -8.57 27.31 -5.97
N ALA A 255 -8.45 26.08 -5.44
CA ALA A 255 -7.16 25.41 -5.28
C ALA A 255 -6.47 25.21 -6.63
N GLU A 256 -5.17 25.46 -6.68
CA GLU A 256 -4.37 25.35 -7.90
C GLU A 256 -3.76 23.94 -8.02
N TYR A 257 -3.82 23.38 -9.21
CA TYR A 257 -3.23 22.10 -9.59
C TYR A 257 -2.33 22.28 -10.81
N ASP A 258 -1.18 21.61 -10.82
CA ASP A 258 -0.26 21.64 -11.95
C ASP A 258 -0.90 21.01 -13.20
N GLU A 259 -1.66 19.93 -12.99
CA GLU A 259 -2.34 19.17 -14.03
C GLU A 259 -3.69 18.63 -13.51
N VAL A 260 -4.65 18.46 -14.42
CA VAL A 260 -5.96 17.86 -14.12
C VAL A 260 -6.27 16.81 -15.17
N TYR A 261 -6.45 15.57 -14.71
CA TYR A 261 -6.83 14.45 -15.57
C TYR A 261 -8.25 13.98 -15.24
N THR A 262 -9.03 13.66 -16.28
CA THR A 262 -10.36 13.04 -16.12
C THR A 262 -10.30 11.61 -16.63
N ILE A 263 -10.70 10.64 -15.79
CA ILE A 263 -10.66 9.22 -16.09
C ILE A 263 -12.06 8.63 -15.95
N ASP A 264 -12.58 8.10 -17.05
CA ASP A 264 -13.87 7.39 -17.08
C ASP A 264 -13.63 5.93 -16.70
N LEU A 265 -13.96 5.58 -15.45
CA LEU A 265 -13.75 4.24 -14.90
C LEU A 265 -14.54 3.16 -15.66
N SER A 266 -15.65 3.52 -16.33
CA SER A 266 -16.47 2.59 -17.09
C SER A 266 -15.77 2.06 -18.35
N LYS A 267 -14.74 2.74 -18.81
CA LYS A 267 -13.95 2.38 -19.99
C LYS A 267 -12.69 1.60 -19.66
N LEU A 268 -12.35 1.48 -18.38
CA LEU A 268 -11.15 0.76 -17.98
C LEU A 268 -11.34 -0.75 -18.11
N ARG A 269 -10.27 -1.40 -18.49
CA ARG A 269 -10.13 -2.86 -18.50
C ARG A 269 -9.10 -3.27 -17.43
N PRO A 270 -9.15 -4.51 -16.92
CA PRO A 270 -8.08 -5.02 -16.08
C PRO A 270 -6.72 -4.74 -16.72
N THR A 271 -5.78 -4.25 -15.91
CA THR A 271 -4.50 -3.71 -16.37
C THR A 271 -3.34 -4.51 -15.80
N VAL A 272 -2.35 -4.81 -16.61
CA VAL A 272 -1.12 -5.53 -16.23
C VAL A 272 0.08 -4.64 -16.51
N ALA A 273 0.93 -4.44 -15.50
CA ALA A 273 2.23 -3.78 -15.68
C ALA A 273 3.32 -4.82 -15.95
N PHE A 274 3.97 -4.67 -17.08
CA PHE A 274 5.02 -5.56 -17.58
C PHE A 274 6.39 -5.23 -16.93
N PRO A 275 7.32 -6.20 -16.85
CA PRO A 275 8.67 -5.94 -16.36
C PRO A 275 9.38 -4.86 -17.20
N HIS A 276 10.26 -4.02 -16.63
CA HIS A 276 10.66 -3.97 -15.23
C HIS A 276 10.33 -2.60 -14.60
N LEU A 277 9.22 -2.00 -15.05
CA LEU A 277 8.70 -0.73 -14.51
C LEU A 277 7.18 -0.79 -14.40
N PRO A 278 6.58 -0.21 -13.35
CA PRO A 278 5.12 -0.16 -13.19
C PRO A 278 4.39 0.61 -14.29
N GLU A 279 5.07 1.46 -15.04
CA GLU A 279 4.51 2.23 -16.17
C GLU A 279 4.33 1.42 -17.47
N ASN A 280 4.99 0.24 -17.57
CA ASN A 280 4.88 -0.62 -18.73
C ASN A 280 3.53 -1.33 -18.79
N THR A 281 2.44 -0.58 -18.77
CA THR A 281 1.08 -1.12 -18.67
C THR A 281 0.50 -1.51 -20.01
N LYS A 282 -0.29 -2.59 -19.99
CA LYS A 282 -1.19 -3.01 -21.06
C LYS A 282 -2.52 -3.42 -20.47
N THR A 283 -3.58 -3.27 -21.22
CA THR A 283 -4.86 -3.89 -20.87
C THR A 283 -4.74 -5.41 -20.96
N ILE A 284 -5.60 -6.14 -20.27
CA ILE A 284 -5.61 -7.61 -20.30
C ILE A 284 -5.85 -8.14 -21.72
N ASP A 285 -6.57 -7.39 -22.55
CA ASP A 285 -6.85 -7.73 -23.95
C ASP A 285 -5.58 -7.66 -24.84
N GLU A 286 -4.59 -6.85 -24.43
CA GLU A 286 -3.33 -6.63 -25.15
C GLU A 286 -2.16 -7.43 -24.52
N ALA A 287 -2.33 -8.00 -23.33
CA ALA A 287 -1.27 -8.66 -22.59
C ALA A 287 -0.73 -9.93 -23.27
N GLY A 288 -1.58 -10.64 -24.02
CA GLY A 288 -1.23 -11.93 -24.62
C GLY A 288 -1.12 -13.07 -23.59
N GLU A 289 -0.98 -14.30 -24.10
CA GLU A 289 -0.85 -15.51 -23.28
C GLU A 289 0.62 -15.74 -22.90
N ILE A 290 1.08 -15.06 -21.84
CA ILE A 290 2.44 -15.22 -21.32
C ILE A 290 2.41 -16.28 -20.22
N ALA A 291 3.08 -17.42 -20.44
CA ALA A 291 3.21 -18.48 -19.45
C ALA A 291 3.93 -18.00 -18.19
N ILE A 292 3.46 -18.43 -17.03
CA ILE A 292 3.95 -18.01 -15.72
C ILE A 292 4.31 -19.22 -14.83
N ASP A 293 5.21 -19.00 -13.87
CA ASP A 293 5.70 -20.03 -12.93
C ASP A 293 5.15 -19.81 -11.51
N GLN A 294 4.79 -18.57 -11.18
CA GLN A 294 4.32 -18.21 -9.85
C GLN A 294 3.22 -17.15 -9.88
N VAL A 295 2.35 -17.20 -8.89
CA VAL A 295 1.39 -16.14 -8.57
C VAL A 295 1.53 -15.77 -7.10
N VAL A 296 1.55 -14.46 -6.80
CA VAL A 296 1.53 -13.94 -5.44
C VAL A 296 0.35 -12.96 -5.31
N ILE A 297 -0.58 -13.29 -4.39
CA ILE A 297 -1.73 -12.44 -4.05
C ILE A 297 -1.56 -11.97 -2.61
N GLY A 298 -1.49 -10.66 -2.39
CA GLY A 298 -1.28 -10.09 -1.06
C GLY A 298 -0.54 -8.77 -1.11
N SER A 299 0.27 -8.51 -0.09
CA SER A 299 1.02 -7.28 0.18
C SER A 299 0.19 -6.13 0.78
N CYS A 300 0.85 -5.01 1.09
CA CYS A 300 0.17 -3.80 1.58
C CYS A 300 -0.80 -3.19 0.56
N THR A 301 -0.64 -3.47 -0.73
CA THR A 301 -1.56 -3.05 -1.79
C THR A 301 -2.83 -3.87 -1.82
N ASN A 302 -2.72 -5.21 -1.88
CA ASN A 302 -3.85 -6.11 -2.17
C ASN A 302 -3.84 -7.38 -1.30
N GLY A 303 -3.72 -7.20 0.01
CA GLY A 303 -3.84 -8.27 1.00
C GLY A 303 -5.05 -8.10 1.93
N ARG A 304 -5.97 -7.19 1.63
CA ARG A 304 -7.15 -6.89 2.44
C ARG A 304 -8.28 -7.88 2.19
N LEU A 305 -9.33 -7.80 3.00
CA LEU A 305 -10.40 -8.81 2.99
C LEU A 305 -11.12 -8.92 1.65
N ASN A 306 -11.34 -7.79 0.96
CA ASN A 306 -11.96 -7.81 -0.36
C ASN A 306 -11.06 -8.46 -1.42
N ASP A 307 -9.75 -8.27 -1.34
CA ASP A 307 -8.79 -8.94 -2.22
C ASP A 307 -8.80 -10.46 -2.04
N MET A 308 -8.85 -10.91 -0.78
CA MET A 308 -8.95 -12.33 -0.42
C MET A 308 -10.28 -12.93 -0.90
N LYS A 309 -11.37 -12.18 -0.77
CA LYS A 309 -12.69 -12.56 -1.29
C LYS A 309 -12.66 -12.79 -2.80
N ILE A 310 -12.13 -11.83 -3.55
CA ILE A 310 -12.03 -11.90 -5.02
C ILE A 310 -11.20 -13.14 -5.43
N ALA A 311 -10.06 -13.34 -4.79
CA ALA A 311 -9.21 -14.50 -5.06
C ALA A 311 -9.93 -15.83 -4.76
N ALA A 312 -10.60 -15.93 -3.61
CA ALA A 312 -11.36 -17.13 -3.23
C ALA A 312 -12.53 -17.39 -4.18
N GLU A 313 -13.28 -16.36 -4.59
CA GLU A 313 -14.40 -16.50 -5.54
C GLU A 313 -13.94 -17.06 -6.88
N ILE A 314 -12.81 -16.59 -7.41
CA ILE A 314 -12.28 -17.07 -8.70
C ILE A 314 -11.70 -18.48 -8.57
N LEU A 315 -11.03 -18.81 -7.46
CA LEU A 315 -10.39 -20.10 -7.22
C LEU A 315 -11.39 -21.21 -6.81
N ARG A 316 -12.54 -20.85 -6.26
CA ARG A 316 -13.54 -21.79 -5.74
C ARG A 316 -13.95 -22.85 -6.77
N GLY A 317 -13.78 -24.13 -6.41
CA GLY A 317 -14.12 -25.26 -7.26
C GLY A 317 -13.21 -25.49 -8.46
N LYS A 318 -12.12 -24.73 -8.57
CA LYS A 318 -11.12 -24.84 -9.64
C LYS A 318 -9.78 -25.29 -9.08
N GLN A 319 -8.83 -25.62 -9.97
CA GLN A 319 -7.48 -26.02 -9.60
C GLN A 319 -6.47 -25.03 -10.19
N VAL A 320 -5.49 -24.67 -9.39
CA VAL A 320 -4.28 -23.96 -9.86
C VAL A 320 -3.56 -24.83 -10.90
N HIS A 321 -3.07 -24.20 -11.95
CA HIS A 321 -2.33 -24.89 -13.00
C HIS A 321 -1.10 -25.65 -12.42
N PRO A 322 -0.85 -26.92 -12.82
CA PRO A 322 0.19 -27.76 -12.18
C PRO A 322 1.60 -27.20 -12.22
N LYS A 323 1.88 -26.27 -13.15
CA LYS A 323 3.20 -25.62 -13.27
C LYS A 323 3.28 -24.28 -12.52
N VAL A 324 2.22 -23.84 -11.83
CA VAL A 324 2.18 -22.55 -11.17
C VAL A 324 2.18 -22.72 -9.65
N ARG A 325 3.10 -22.08 -8.97
CA ARG A 325 3.10 -21.96 -7.51
C ARG A 325 2.26 -20.74 -7.13
N THR A 326 1.19 -20.94 -6.40
CA THR A 326 0.31 -19.82 -5.96
C THR A 326 0.42 -19.61 -4.47
N ILE A 327 0.76 -18.37 -4.07
CA ILE A 327 0.93 -17.96 -2.68
C ILE A 327 -0.04 -16.81 -2.40
N VAL A 328 -0.89 -16.99 -1.40
CA VAL A 328 -1.87 -15.99 -0.95
C VAL A 328 -1.51 -15.55 0.46
N ILE A 329 -1.40 -14.24 0.67
CA ILE A 329 -0.92 -13.64 1.92
C ILE A 329 -1.94 -12.60 2.39
N PRO A 330 -2.72 -12.88 3.45
CA PRO A 330 -3.58 -11.89 4.07
C PRO A 330 -2.72 -10.81 4.74
N ALA A 331 -3.17 -9.54 4.69
CA ALA A 331 -2.33 -8.44 5.15
C ALA A 331 -2.21 -8.37 6.69
N THR A 332 -3.18 -8.90 7.43
CA THR A 332 -3.16 -8.88 8.91
C THR A 332 -3.68 -10.20 9.49
N GLN A 333 -3.42 -10.41 10.77
CA GLN A 333 -3.97 -11.58 11.47
C GLN A 333 -5.50 -11.53 11.59
N GLN A 334 -6.10 -10.34 11.69
CA GLN A 334 -7.55 -10.21 11.70
C GLN A 334 -8.15 -10.65 10.36
N ILE A 335 -7.58 -10.16 9.26
CA ILE A 335 -7.98 -10.61 7.91
C ILE A 335 -7.80 -12.12 7.76
N TYR A 336 -6.72 -12.69 8.31
CA TYR A 336 -6.51 -14.14 8.30
C TYR A 336 -7.66 -14.89 9.01
N LEU A 337 -8.03 -14.44 10.20
CA LEU A 337 -9.14 -15.00 10.96
C LEU A 337 -10.47 -14.88 10.22
N ASP A 338 -10.71 -13.73 9.58
CA ASP A 338 -11.94 -13.51 8.83
C ASP A 338 -11.99 -14.38 7.56
N CYS A 339 -10.86 -14.58 6.89
CA CYS A 339 -10.75 -15.55 5.80
C CYS A 339 -11.05 -17.00 6.23
N ILE A 340 -10.65 -17.39 7.45
CA ILE A 340 -11.03 -18.70 8.01
C ILE A 340 -12.55 -18.78 8.24
N ARG A 341 -13.14 -17.75 8.90
CA ARG A 341 -14.57 -17.72 9.22
C ARG A 341 -15.46 -17.71 7.99
N LEU A 342 -15.01 -17.04 6.93
CA LEU A 342 -15.74 -16.92 5.66
C LEU A 342 -15.49 -18.10 4.69
N GLY A 343 -14.61 -19.04 5.06
CA GLY A 343 -14.28 -20.21 4.23
C GLY A 343 -13.32 -19.94 3.08
N TYR A 344 -12.77 -18.72 2.96
CA TYR A 344 -11.85 -18.36 1.87
C TYR A 344 -10.55 -19.15 1.93
N VAL A 345 -10.03 -19.43 3.14
CA VAL A 345 -8.85 -20.28 3.31
C VAL A 345 -9.07 -21.66 2.74
N GLU A 346 -10.24 -22.27 3.00
CA GLU A 346 -10.60 -23.59 2.51
C GLU A 346 -10.68 -23.61 0.98
N ASP A 347 -11.34 -22.63 0.37
CA ASP A 347 -11.45 -22.51 -1.09
C ASP A 347 -10.08 -22.38 -1.76
N ILE A 348 -9.22 -21.49 -1.23
CA ILE A 348 -7.89 -21.22 -1.75
C ILE A 348 -6.97 -22.46 -1.62
N VAL A 349 -6.98 -23.12 -0.47
CA VAL A 349 -6.15 -24.32 -0.23
C VAL A 349 -6.63 -25.52 -1.05
N LYS A 350 -7.95 -25.71 -1.18
CA LYS A 350 -8.52 -26.75 -2.05
C LYS A 350 -8.20 -26.55 -3.52
N ALA A 351 -8.03 -25.29 -3.96
CA ALA A 351 -7.58 -24.98 -5.31
C ALA A 351 -6.10 -25.32 -5.55
N GLY A 352 -5.32 -25.67 -4.52
CA GLY A 352 -3.90 -26.00 -4.62
C GLY A 352 -2.96 -24.82 -4.38
N ALA A 353 -3.46 -23.71 -3.82
CA ALA A 353 -2.64 -22.57 -3.41
C ALA A 353 -2.19 -22.68 -1.95
N ILE A 354 -1.10 -22.02 -1.60
CA ILE A 354 -0.66 -21.82 -0.21
C ILE A 354 -1.34 -20.59 0.36
N PHE A 355 -1.97 -20.72 1.53
CA PHE A 355 -2.42 -19.56 2.31
C PHE A 355 -1.45 -19.34 3.47
N SER A 356 -0.74 -18.21 3.45
CA SER A 356 0.39 -17.91 4.33
C SER A 356 0.00 -17.09 5.54
N THR A 357 0.91 -16.97 6.51
CA THR A 357 0.83 -15.95 7.57
C THR A 357 1.02 -14.55 6.99
N PRO A 358 0.46 -13.49 7.61
CA PRO A 358 0.75 -12.11 7.22
C PRO A 358 2.25 -11.80 7.23
N THR A 359 2.76 -11.31 6.12
CA THR A 359 4.15 -10.83 6.01
C THR A 359 4.32 -10.02 4.72
N CYS A 360 5.23 -9.06 4.71
CA CYS A 360 5.62 -8.34 3.50
C CYS A 360 6.50 -9.20 2.56
N GLY A 361 7.11 -10.24 3.06
CA GLY A 361 7.83 -11.38 2.47
C GLY A 361 8.23 -11.28 0.99
N PRO A 362 7.44 -11.86 0.08
CA PRO A 362 7.81 -11.93 -1.33
C PRO A 362 7.93 -10.58 -2.04
N CYS A 363 7.20 -9.57 -1.59
CA CYS A 363 7.16 -8.24 -2.23
C CYS A 363 8.54 -7.60 -2.38
N LEU A 364 9.45 -7.89 -1.44
CA LEU A 364 10.83 -7.38 -1.43
C LEU A 364 11.87 -8.45 -1.79
N GLY A 365 11.46 -9.69 -2.05
CA GLY A 365 12.38 -10.80 -2.31
C GLY A 365 13.27 -11.16 -1.12
N VAL A 366 12.81 -10.89 0.11
CA VAL A 366 13.61 -11.07 1.34
C VAL A 366 13.10 -12.19 2.25
N HIS A 367 11.94 -12.76 1.93
CA HIS A 367 11.36 -13.85 2.72
C HIS A 367 10.88 -14.97 1.78
N MET A 368 9.71 -15.55 1.93
CA MET A 368 9.18 -16.67 1.13
C MET A 368 8.90 -16.30 -0.35
N GLY A 369 8.74 -17.31 -1.23
CA GLY A 369 8.27 -17.10 -2.61
C GLY A 369 9.27 -16.40 -3.52
N ILE A 370 10.56 -16.53 -3.25
CA ILE A 370 11.64 -15.92 -4.04
C ILE A 370 11.72 -16.62 -5.41
N LEU A 371 11.87 -15.82 -6.46
CA LEU A 371 11.95 -16.28 -7.84
C LEU A 371 13.38 -16.67 -8.24
N ALA A 372 13.51 -17.75 -8.99
CA ALA A 372 14.75 -18.17 -9.64
C ALA A 372 14.97 -17.43 -10.98
N ALA A 373 16.14 -17.63 -11.59
CA ALA A 373 16.46 -17.07 -12.89
C ALA A 373 15.46 -17.51 -13.96
N GLY A 374 14.94 -16.56 -14.75
CA GLY A 374 14.01 -16.79 -15.84
C GLY A 374 12.57 -17.11 -15.42
N GLU A 375 12.26 -17.17 -14.12
CA GLU A 375 10.89 -17.40 -13.66
C GLU A 375 10.02 -16.14 -13.81
N ARG A 376 8.75 -16.34 -14.14
CA ARG A 376 7.73 -15.32 -14.35
C ARG A 376 6.67 -15.38 -13.27
N CYS A 377 6.37 -14.23 -12.66
CA CYS A 377 5.38 -14.12 -11.60
C CYS A 377 4.33 -13.07 -11.92
N VAL A 378 3.05 -13.41 -11.82
CA VAL A 378 1.97 -12.42 -11.70
C VAL A 378 1.80 -12.09 -10.22
N SER A 379 1.86 -10.81 -9.88
CA SER A 379 1.86 -10.38 -8.48
C SER A 379 0.94 -9.18 -8.25
N THR A 380 0.26 -9.18 -7.12
CA THR A 380 -0.54 -8.03 -6.66
C THR A 380 0.29 -7.04 -5.82
N THR A 381 1.60 -7.26 -5.71
CA THR A 381 2.53 -6.32 -5.08
C THR A 381 2.63 -5.00 -5.84
N ASN A 382 3.43 -4.07 -5.36
CA ASN A 382 3.46 -2.70 -5.90
C ASN A 382 4.62 -2.42 -6.86
N ARG A 383 5.68 -3.24 -6.89
CA ARG A 383 6.89 -3.02 -7.67
C ARG A 383 7.31 -4.26 -8.45
N ASN A 384 7.82 -4.03 -9.67
CA ASN A 384 8.33 -5.08 -10.56
C ASN A 384 9.71 -4.76 -11.13
N PHE A 385 10.53 -4.00 -10.39
CA PHE A 385 11.91 -3.67 -10.80
C PHE A 385 12.76 -4.94 -10.94
N VAL A 386 13.87 -4.82 -11.69
CA VAL A 386 14.85 -5.90 -11.83
C VAL A 386 15.25 -6.48 -10.47
N GLY A 387 15.09 -7.77 -10.28
CA GLY A 387 15.45 -8.49 -9.05
C GLY A 387 14.51 -8.23 -7.86
N ARG A 388 13.37 -7.55 -8.04
CA ARG A 388 12.49 -7.14 -6.94
C ARG A 388 11.98 -8.32 -6.10
N MET A 389 11.64 -9.44 -6.71
CA MET A 389 11.10 -10.62 -6.04
C MET A 389 12.04 -11.84 -6.07
N GLY A 390 13.32 -11.64 -6.38
CA GLY A 390 14.29 -12.73 -6.44
C GLY A 390 15.44 -12.47 -7.40
N HIS A 391 15.72 -13.43 -8.29
CA HIS A 391 16.82 -13.33 -9.25
C HIS A 391 16.64 -12.14 -10.22
N THR A 392 17.74 -11.52 -10.63
CA THR A 392 17.71 -10.36 -11.56
C THR A 392 17.18 -10.68 -12.95
N GLU A 393 17.22 -11.94 -13.36
CA GLU A 393 16.63 -12.44 -14.62
C GLU A 393 15.16 -12.89 -14.48
N SER A 394 14.57 -12.75 -13.28
CA SER A 394 13.14 -13.03 -13.11
C SER A 394 12.29 -11.86 -13.57
N GLU A 395 11.07 -12.16 -13.99
CA GLU A 395 10.10 -11.20 -14.50
C GLU A 395 8.86 -11.14 -13.60
N VAL A 396 8.50 -9.93 -13.16
CA VAL A 396 7.30 -9.71 -12.34
C VAL A 396 6.30 -8.86 -13.11
N TYR A 397 5.06 -9.36 -13.22
CA TYR A 397 3.92 -8.70 -13.84
C TYR A 397 2.97 -8.25 -12.74
N LEU A 398 2.74 -6.94 -12.60
CA LEU A 398 1.80 -6.42 -11.61
C LEU A 398 0.38 -6.47 -12.14
N ALA A 399 -0.53 -6.99 -11.33
CA ALA A 399 -1.94 -7.10 -11.70
C ALA A 399 -2.85 -7.07 -10.47
N SER A 400 -4.16 -6.94 -10.71
CA SER A 400 -5.17 -7.04 -9.65
C SER A 400 -5.35 -8.47 -9.14
N PRO A 401 -5.94 -8.66 -7.95
CA PRO A 401 -6.25 -9.99 -7.41
C PRO A 401 -7.07 -10.85 -8.37
N ALA A 402 -7.99 -10.23 -9.13
CA ALA A 402 -8.80 -10.95 -10.11
C ALA A 402 -7.96 -11.53 -11.26
N VAL A 403 -7.08 -10.72 -11.86
CA VAL A 403 -6.16 -11.18 -12.90
C VAL A 403 -5.19 -12.21 -12.35
N ALA A 404 -4.65 -11.99 -11.15
CA ALA A 404 -3.71 -12.91 -10.53
C ALA A 404 -4.33 -14.30 -10.27
N ALA A 405 -5.54 -14.35 -9.69
CA ALA A 405 -6.25 -15.61 -9.43
C ALA A 405 -6.63 -16.33 -10.73
N ALA A 406 -7.09 -15.61 -11.74
CA ALA A 406 -7.38 -16.18 -13.06
C ALA A 406 -6.13 -16.75 -13.73
N SER A 407 -5.02 -16.03 -13.65
CA SER A 407 -3.72 -16.47 -14.21
C SER A 407 -3.18 -17.71 -13.48
N ALA A 408 -3.42 -17.84 -12.18
CA ALA A 408 -3.05 -19.03 -11.41
C ALA A 408 -3.73 -20.30 -11.95
N ILE A 409 -5.00 -20.20 -12.36
CA ILE A 409 -5.77 -21.32 -12.94
C ILE A 409 -5.31 -21.60 -14.36
N ALA A 410 -5.13 -20.54 -15.16
CA ALA A 410 -4.81 -20.68 -16.59
C ALA A 410 -3.36 -21.14 -16.87
N GLY A 411 -2.41 -20.79 -15.99
CA GLY A 411 -0.97 -21.01 -16.22
C GLY A 411 -0.29 -19.94 -17.07
N TYR A 412 -1.02 -18.91 -17.42
CA TYR A 412 -0.56 -17.73 -18.18
C TYR A 412 -1.35 -16.49 -17.75
N ILE A 413 -0.93 -15.29 -18.15
CA ILE A 413 -1.64 -14.04 -17.86
C ILE A 413 -3.04 -14.10 -18.51
N ALA A 414 -4.11 -14.15 -17.69
CA ALA A 414 -5.45 -14.46 -18.14
C ALA A 414 -6.49 -13.42 -17.71
N ASP A 415 -7.48 -13.20 -18.59
CA ASP A 415 -8.65 -12.36 -18.33
C ASP A 415 -9.55 -13.06 -17.30
N PRO A 416 -9.82 -12.40 -16.14
CA PRO A 416 -10.69 -12.98 -15.11
C PRO A 416 -12.13 -13.23 -15.62
N GLU A 417 -12.62 -12.47 -16.58
CA GLU A 417 -13.96 -12.66 -17.15
C GLU A 417 -14.07 -13.99 -17.89
N LYS A 418 -13.04 -14.37 -18.63
CA LYS A 418 -12.98 -15.63 -19.36
C LYS A 418 -12.85 -16.85 -18.44
N ILE A 419 -12.14 -16.69 -17.32
CA ILE A 419 -11.88 -17.79 -16.38
C ILE A 419 -13.01 -17.93 -15.35
N ALA A 420 -13.54 -16.82 -14.83
CA ALA A 420 -14.66 -16.82 -13.88
C ALA A 420 -16.04 -17.02 -14.52
N GLY A 421 -16.17 -16.73 -15.81
CA GLY A 421 -17.42 -16.69 -16.59
C GLY A 421 -18.12 -18.03 -16.83
N GLY A 422 -17.85 -19.06 -16.04
CA GLY A 422 -18.56 -20.34 -16.02
C GLY A 422 -19.51 -20.52 -14.85
N MET A 423 -19.81 -19.46 -14.10
CA MET A 423 -20.76 -19.48 -12.98
C MET A 423 -21.84 -18.42 -13.23
N GLU A 424 -22.88 -18.80 -13.96
CA GLU A 424 -24.23 -18.22 -13.87
C GLU A 424 -25.01 -18.86 -12.72
#